data_bb1fd93eb2bae188c1a9475b8287202c
#
_entry.id   bb1fd93eb2bae188c1a9475b8287202c
#
_cell.length_a   1.000
_cell.length_b   1.000
_cell.length_c   1.000
_cell.angle_alpha   90.00
_cell.angle_beta   90.00
_cell.angle_gamma   90.00
#
_symmetry.space_group_name_H-M   'P 1'
#
loop_
_entity.id
_entity.type
_entity.pdbx_description
1 polymer ?
#
loop_
_entity_poly.entity_id
_entity_poly.type
_entity_poly.pdbx_seq_one_letter_code
_entity_poly.pdbx_strand_id
1 'polypeptide(L)'
;MRVVLNASPLIYLGKKRKTSLLRLVFERVLVPVEVEEEIMKLHESPEAVQLRDAIQEGWIEVERSPENKKNQIAKLFGEIDEGEAAVIALALEGHGKNVIIDDTEARVAAEYFKLKVHGTLYIILEAYRRNIFKSKAEVINVVNNMLRKGFYLSSEVYARFLFLLDKLSGRYGRP
;
A
#
# COMPACT_ATOMS: atom_id res chain seq x y z
N MET A 1 -7.39 -10.69 5.73
CA MET A 1 -7.64 -10.11 4.39
C MET A 1 -6.37 -10.20 3.57
N ARG A 2 -6.44 -10.80 2.38
CA ARG A 2 -5.34 -10.80 1.40
C ARG A 2 -5.30 -9.47 0.66
N VAL A 3 -4.11 -9.02 0.31
CA VAL A 3 -3.91 -7.74 -0.38
C VAL A 3 -2.73 -7.83 -1.35
N VAL A 4 -2.84 -7.17 -2.50
CA VAL A 4 -1.72 -6.95 -3.43
C VAL A 4 -1.25 -5.51 -3.30
N LEU A 5 0.04 -5.29 -3.13
CA LEU A 5 0.63 -3.96 -2.90
C LEU A 5 1.38 -3.44 -4.12
N ASN A 6 1.25 -2.13 -4.39
CA ASN A 6 2.18 -1.37 -5.19
C ASN A 6 3.41 -0.93 -4.36
N ALA A 7 4.39 -0.31 -4.99
CA ALA A 7 5.66 0.10 -4.38
C ALA A 7 5.48 1.17 -3.28
N SER A 8 4.58 2.14 -3.45
CA SER A 8 4.41 3.29 -2.55
C SER A 8 4.29 2.91 -1.07
N PRO A 9 3.40 2.00 -0.63
CA PRO A 9 3.30 1.63 0.79
C PRO A 9 4.57 0.98 1.32
N LEU A 10 5.27 0.19 0.50
CA LEU A 10 6.52 -0.45 0.89
C LEU A 10 7.65 0.59 1.06
N ILE A 11 7.74 1.56 0.15
CA ILE A 11 8.72 2.65 0.21
C ILE A 11 8.48 3.54 1.43
N TYR A 12 7.27 4.08 1.60
CA TYR A 12 7.02 5.10 2.63
C TYR A 12 6.93 4.53 4.05
N LEU A 13 6.41 3.32 4.22
CA LEU A 13 6.47 2.62 5.50
C LEU A 13 7.90 2.10 5.77
N GLY A 14 8.60 1.63 4.73
CA GLY A 14 9.98 1.16 4.81
C GLY A 14 10.96 2.21 5.27
N LYS A 15 10.89 3.44 4.71
CA LYS A 15 11.68 4.60 5.16
C LYS A 15 11.58 4.88 6.66
N LYS A 16 10.55 4.39 7.33
CA LYS A 16 10.29 4.55 8.77
C LYS A 16 10.42 3.26 9.57
N ARG A 17 10.91 2.20 8.97
CA ARG A 17 10.97 0.86 9.56
C ARG A 17 9.62 0.41 10.13
N LYS A 18 8.54 0.74 9.42
CA LYS A 18 7.16 0.42 9.79
C LYS A 18 6.49 -0.57 8.84
N THR A 19 7.27 -1.26 8.00
CA THR A 19 6.77 -2.30 7.08
C THR A 19 6.03 -3.40 7.84
N SER A 20 6.43 -3.68 9.09
CA SER A 20 5.73 -4.61 9.98
C SER A 20 4.25 -4.28 10.22
N LEU A 21 3.80 -3.03 9.99
CA LEU A 21 2.37 -2.69 10.03
C LEU A 21 1.56 -3.49 9.02
N LEU A 22 2.14 -3.83 7.87
CA LEU A 22 1.48 -4.65 6.85
C LEU A 22 1.11 -6.03 7.41
N ARG A 23 2.05 -6.70 8.09
CA ARG A 23 1.82 -7.99 8.74
C ARG A 23 0.77 -7.94 9.85
N LEU A 24 0.67 -6.80 10.54
CA LEU A 24 -0.31 -6.62 11.62
C LEU A 24 -1.71 -6.30 11.08
N VAL A 25 -1.79 -5.73 9.87
CA VAL A 25 -3.07 -5.32 9.24
C VAL A 25 -3.61 -6.40 8.31
N PHE A 26 -2.75 -7.09 7.58
CA PHE A 26 -3.14 -8.09 6.58
C PHE A 26 -2.70 -9.49 6.97
N GLU A 27 -3.49 -10.48 6.58
CA GLU A 27 -3.17 -11.91 6.77
C GLU A 27 -2.13 -12.40 5.76
N ARG A 28 -2.22 -11.86 4.55
CA ARG A 28 -1.35 -12.22 3.43
C ARG A 28 -1.08 -11.01 2.58
N VAL A 29 0.18 -10.76 2.31
CA VAL A 29 0.66 -9.63 1.52
C VAL A 29 1.36 -10.19 0.29
N LEU A 30 0.87 -9.81 -0.89
CA LEU A 30 1.45 -10.18 -2.17
C LEU A 30 2.05 -8.95 -2.84
N VAL A 31 3.16 -9.16 -3.50
CA VAL A 31 3.89 -8.14 -4.26
C VAL A 31 4.24 -8.74 -5.63
N PRO A 32 3.90 -8.07 -6.74
CA PRO A 32 4.39 -8.49 -8.05
C PRO A 32 5.91 -8.42 -8.15
N VAL A 33 6.50 -9.27 -8.98
CA VAL A 33 7.96 -9.26 -9.27
C VAL A 33 8.42 -7.87 -9.73
N GLU A 34 7.62 -7.19 -10.54
CA GLU A 34 7.90 -5.85 -11.07
C GLU A 34 8.05 -4.81 -9.94
N VAL A 35 7.21 -4.90 -8.90
CA VAL A 35 7.27 -4.03 -7.73
C VAL A 35 8.46 -4.38 -6.84
N GLU A 36 8.76 -5.67 -6.65
CA GLU A 36 9.96 -6.10 -5.95
C GLU A 36 11.21 -5.55 -6.62
N GLU A 37 11.34 -5.73 -7.94
CA GLU A 37 12.48 -5.24 -8.72
C GLU A 37 12.65 -3.73 -8.62
N GLU A 38 11.55 -2.96 -8.65
CA GLU A 38 11.58 -1.51 -8.45
C GLU A 38 12.21 -1.14 -7.10
N ILE A 39 11.78 -1.78 -6.02
CA ILE A 39 12.28 -1.49 -4.68
C ILE A 39 13.73 -1.97 -4.51
N MET A 40 14.08 -3.12 -5.10
CA MET A 40 15.45 -3.65 -5.02
C MET A 40 16.48 -2.79 -5.76
N LYS A 41 16.06 -1.97 -6.73
CA LYS A 41 16.92 -0.93 -7.35
C LYS A 41 17.39 0.14 -6.35
N LEU A 42 16.72 0.26 -5.21
CA LEU A 42 17.13 1.16 -4.12
C LEU A 42 18.28 0.59 -3.27
N HIS A 43 18.80 -0.59 -3.62
CA HIS A 43 19.94 -1.29 -3.02
C HIS A 43 19.84 -1.45 -1.50
N GLU A 44 20.73 -0.80 -0.73
CA GLU A 44 20.81 -0.90 0.73
C GLU A 44 19.90 0.12 1.46
N SER A 45 18.91 0.68 0.78
CA SER A 45 17.94 1.55 1.42
C SER A 45 17.13 0.82 2.50
N PRO A 46 16.64 1.53 3.52
CA PRO A 46 15.83 0.89 4.57
C PRO A 46 14.61 0.13 4.03
N GLU A 47 13.99 0.63 2.95
CA GLU A 47 12.85 0.00 2.30
C GLU A 47 13.20 -1.30 1.60
N ALA A 48 14.34 -1.34 0.88
CA ALA A 48 14.81 -2.55 0.21
C ALA A 48 15.24 -3.64 1.22
N VAL A 49 15.95 -3.24 2.28
CA VAL A 49 16.34 -4.16 3.36
C VAL A 49 15.10 -4.77 4.01
N GLN A 50 14.11 -3.96 4.41
CA GLN A 50 12.91 -4.46 5.06
C GLN A 50 12.03 -5.33 4.15
N LEU A 51 11.98 -5.04 2.85
CA LEU A 51 11.27 -5.91 1.90
C LEU A 51 11.97 -7.27 1.79
N ARG A 52 13.30 -7.27 1.68
CA ARG A 52 14.10 -8.50 1.63
C ARG A 52 13.88 -9.36 2.88
N ASP A 53 13.95 -8.74 4.06
CA ASP A 53 13.72 -9.41 5.34
C ASP A 53 12.31 -10.01 5.40
N ALA A 54 11.29 -9.23 4.98
CA ALA A 54 9.89 -9.65 4.96
C ALA A 54 9.62 -10.84 4.02
N ILE A 55 10.31 -10.89 2.87
CA ILE A 55 10.26 -12.01 1.93
C ILE A 55 10.94 -13.24 2.54
N GLN A 56 12.12 -13.08 3.14
CA GLN A 56 12.84 -14.17 3.80
C GLN A 56 12.07 -14.76 4.98
N GLU A 57 11.37 -13.91 5.75
CA GLU A 57 10.49 -14.35 6.83
C GLU A 57 9.17 -14.97 6.34
N GLY A 58 8.88 -14.88 5.04
CA GLY A 58 7.74 -15.55 4.39
C GLY A 58 6.39 -14.89 4.64
N TRP A 59 6.32 -13.64 5.13
CA TRP A 59 5.05 -12.93 5.30
C TRP A 59 4.71 -11.94 4.17
N ILE A 60 5.68 -11.64 3.29
CA ILE A 60 5.44 -11.07 1.97
C ILE A 60 5.77 -12.13 0.93
N GLU A 61 4.84 -12.40 0.05
CA GLU A 61 4.99 -13.34 -1.04
C GLU A 61 5.18 -12.55 -2.34
N VAL A 62 6.23 -12.86 -3.08
CA VAL A 62 6.48 -12.29 -4.40
C VAL A 62 5.92 -13.26 -5.45
N GLU A 63 5.04 -12.76 -6.30
CA GLU A 63 4.42 -13.56 -7.34
C GLU A 63 4.56 -12.89 -8.71
N ARG A 64 4.66 -13.72 -9.75
CA ARG A 64 4.72 -13.24 -11.12
C ARG A 64 3.32 -12.88 -11.62
N SER A 65 3.16 -11.66 -12.11
CA SER A 65 1.90 -11.23 -12.72
C SER A 65 1.70 -11.89 -14.11
N PRO A 66 0.44 -12.18 -14.51
CA PRO A 66 0.18 -12.71 -15.85
C PRO A 66 0.48 -11.68 -16.93
N GLU A 67 1.49 -11.95 -17.74
CA GLU A 67 2.02 -11.01 -18.74
C GLU A 67 0.98 -10.53 -19.74
N ASN A 68 0.11 -11.44 -20.20
CA ASN A 68 -0.96 -11.10 -21.15
C ASN A 68 -1.96 -10.10 -20.54
N LYS A 69 -2.33 -10.25 -19.27
CA LYS A 69 -3.23 -9.32 -18.55
C LYS A 69 -2.54 -8.01 -18.27
N LYS A 70 -1.29 -8.04 -17.78
CA LYS A 70 -0.49 -6.85 -17.55
C LYS A 70 -0.42 -5.97 -18.81
N ASN A 71 -0.09 -6.58 -19.94
CA ASN A 71 0.00 -5.88 -21.24
C ASN A 71 -1.35 -5.34 -21.72
N GLN A 72 -2.44 -6.06 -21.50
CA GLN A 72 -3.79 -5.57 -21.80
C GLN A 72 -4.17 -4.36 -20.95
N ILE A 73 -3.89 -4.40 -19.65
CA ILE A 73 -4.16 -3.31 -18.73
C ILE A 73 -3.34 -2.07 -19.10
N ALA A 74 -2.03 -2.22 -19.31
CA ALA A 74 -1.15 -1.13 -19.73
C ALA A 74 -1.58 -0.51 -21.07
N LYS A 75 -2.05 -1.31 -22.02
CA LYS A 75 -2.57 -0.81 -23.28
C LYS A 75 -3.89 -0.05 -23.15
N LEU A 76 -4.76 -0.50 -22.23
CA LEU A 76 -6.08 0.13 -22.01
C LEU A 76 -5.97 1.43 -21.20
N PHE A 77 -5.02 1.50 -20.28
CA PHE A 77 -4.77 2.62 -19.38
C PHE A 77 -3.31 3.10 -19.54
N GLY A 78 -3.00 3.71 -20.68
CA GLY A 78 -1.64 4.04 -21.10
C GLY A 78 -0.82 4.98 -20.18
N GLU A 79 -1.43 5.50 -19.11
CA GLU A 79 -0.78 6.40 -18.15
C GLU A 79 -0.30 5.68 -16.86
N ILE A 80 -0.62 4.39 -16.70
CA ILE A 80 -0.17 3.60 -15.55
C ILE A 80 1.19 2.95 -15.82
N ASP A 81 1.99 2.81 -14.78
CA ASP A 81 3.29 2.16 -14.88
C ASP A 81 3.20 0.62 -14.89
N GLU A 82 4.33 -0.03 -15.13
CA GLU A 82 4.40 -1.49 -15.23
C GLU A 82 4.09 -2.18 -13.90
N GLY A 83 4.56 -1.62 -12.78
CA GLY A 83 4.28 -2.13 -11.44
C GLY A 83 2.80 -2.05 -11.08
N GLU A 84 2.15 -0.95 -11.45
CA GLU A 84 0.71 -0.75 -11.25
C GLU A 84 -0.14 -1.71 -12.08
N ALA A 85 0.21 -1.87 -13.35
CA ALA A 85 -0.44 -2.85 -14.22
C ALA A 85 -0.24 -4.29 -13.69
N ALA A 86 0.93 -4.60 -13.15
CA ALA A 86 1.23 -5.89 -12.53
C ALA A 86 0.40 -6.15 -11.27
N VAL A 87 0.22 -5.14 -10.40
CA VAL A 87 -0.64 -5.22 -9.21
C VAL A 87 -2.08 -5.57 -9.59
N ILE A 88 -2.63 -4.86 -10.58
CA ILE A 88 -4.01 -5.10 -11.06
C ILE A 88 -4.11 -6.49 -11.68
N ALA A 89 -3.17 -6.87 -12.54
CA ALA A 89 -3.15 -8.17 -13.21
C ALA A 89 -3.09 -9.32 -12.21
N LEU A 90 -2.22 -9.22 -11.19
CA LEU A 90 -2.07 -10.22 -10.14
C LEU A 90 -3.34 -10.34 -9.28
N ALA A 91 -3.97 -9.21 -8.93
CA ALA A 91 -5.22 -9.22 -8.17
C ALA A 91 -6.36 -9.91 -8.94
N LEU A 92 -6.38 -9.80 -10.27
CA LEU A 92 -7.38 -10.44 -11.12
C LEU A 92 -7.19 -11.96 -11.28
N GLU A 93 -6.02 -12.51 -10.92
CA GLU A 93 -5.77 -13.97 -10.90
C GLU A 93 -6.41 -14.69 -9.68
N GLY A 94 -7.18 -13.99 -8.87
CA GLY A 94 -7.86 -14.60 -7.72
C GLY A 94 -7.10 -14.54 -6.41
N HIS A 95 -5.97 -13.81 -6.37
CA HIS A 95 -5.17 -13.61 -5.15
C HIS A 95 -5.83 -12.67 -4.13
N GLY A 96 -7.01 -12.14 -4.45
CA GLY A 96 -7.82 -11.27 -3.60
C GLY A 96 -8.22 -9.99 -4.33
N LYS A 97 -9.41 -9.48 -4.04
CA LYS A 97 -9.93 -8.27 -4.69
C LYS A 97 -9.39 -6.96 -4.10
N ASN A 98 -8.53 -7.03 -3.08
CA ASN A 98 -8.03 -5.84 -2.40
C ASN A 98 -6.63 -5.48 -2.92
N VAL A 99 -6.47 -4.23 -3.32
CA VAL A 99 -5.19 -3.67 -3.77
C VAL A 99 -4.87 -2.41 -2.98
N ILE A 100 -3.59 -2.14 -2.77
CA ILE A 100 -3.12 -0.87 -2.20
C ILE A 100 -2.38 -0.12 -3.30
N ILE A 101 -3.00 0.95 -3.77
CA ILE A 101 -2.51 1.81 -4.85
C ILE A 101 -2.76 3.25 -4.44
N ASP A 102 -1.76 4.10 -4.52
CA ASP A 102 -1.87 5.53 -4.20
C ASP A 102 -2.04 6.40 -5.46
N ASP A 103 -1.52 5.97 -6.60
CA ASP A 103 -1.64 6.69 -7.86
C ASP A 103 -3.09 6.79 -8.34
N THR A 104 -3.47 7.95 -8.86
CA THR A 104 -4.87 8.25 -9.24
C THR A 104 -5.31 7.46 -10.46
N GLU A 105 -4.48 7.37 -11.50
CA GLU A 105 -4.83 6.70 -12.75
C GLU A 105 -4.86 5.18 -12.55
N ALA A 106 -3.91 4.65 -11.80
CA ALA A 106 -3.90 3.24 -11.43
C ALA A 106 -5.09 2.85 -10.54
N ARG A 107 -5.58 3.76 -9.69
CA ARG A 107 -6.81 3.56 -8.91
C ARG A 107 -8.03 3.47 -9.82
N VAL A 108 -8.17 4.38 -10.78
CA VAL A 108 -9.25 4.36 -11.78
C VAL A 108 -9.23 3.04 -12.57
N ALA A 109 -8.04 2.61 -13.01
CA ALA A 109 -7.87 1.34 -13.70
C ALA A 109 -8.29 0.15 -12.83
N ALA A 110 -7.87 0.09 -11.58
CA ALA A 110 -8.23 -0.98 -10.66
C ALA A 110 -9.74 -1.01 -10.35
N GLU A 111 -10.37 0.16 -10.17
CA GLU A 111 -11.82 0.28 -9.95
C GLU A 111 -12.63 -0.15 -11.19
N TYR A 112 -12.16 0.12 -12.39
CA TYR A 112 -12.76 -0.38 -13.63
C TYR A 112 -12.87 -1.91 -13.63
N PHE A 113 -11.86 -2.61 -13.12
CA PHE A 113 -11.87 -4.06 -12.93
C PHE A 113 -12.58 -4.53 -11.65
N LYS A 114 -13.31 -3.64 -10.97
CA LYS A 114 -14.08 -3.93 -9.74
C LYS A 114 -13.21 -4.46 -8.59
N LEU A 115 -11.95 -4.07 -8.56
CA LEU A 115 -11.08 -4.30 -7.41
C LEU A 115 -11.43 -3.34 -6.27
N LYS A 116 -11.15 -3.76 -5.05
CA LYS A 116 -11.30 -2.92 -3.85
C LYS A 116 -10.01 -2.15 -3.63
N VAL A 117 -10.02 -0.87 -4.01
CA VAL A 117 -8.84 -0.02 -4.00
C VAL A 117 -8.72 0.72 -2.68
N HIS A 118 -7.57 0.59 -2.05
CA HIS A 118 -7.18 1.33 -0.86
C HIS A 118 -5.85 2.06 -1.14
N GLY A 119 -5.55 3.11 -0.38
CA GLY A 119 -4.25 3.78 -0.40
C GLY A 119 -3.42 3.46 0.85
N THR A 120 -2.19 3.93 0.91
CA THR A 120 -1.28 3.75 2.06
C THR A 120 -1.90 4.26 3.37
N LEU A 121 -2.68 5.34 3.33
CA LEU A 121 -3.36 5.87 4.52
C LEU A 121 -4.37 4.89 5.13
N TYR A 122 -4.97 4.00 4.34
CA TYR A 122 -5.85 2.94 4.84
C TYR A 122 -5.10 2.02 5.80
N ILE A 123 -3.87 1.66 5.50
CA ILE A 123 -3.04 0.80 6.37
C ILE A 123 -2.87 1.45 7.73
N ILE A 124 -2.60 2.76 7.76
CA ILE A 124 -2.37 3.53 8.98
C ILE A 124 -3.66 3.65 9.80
N LEU A 125 -4.80 3.95 9.16
CA LEU A 125 -6.11 4.01 9.82
C LEU A 125 -6.52 2.64 10.37
N GLU A 126 -6.28 1.57 9.63
CA GLU A 126 -6.59 0.21 10.06
C GLU A 126 -5.69 -0.23 11.23
N ALA A 127 -4.41 0.16 11.22
CA ALA A 127 -3.50 -0.05 12.35
C ALA A 127 -3.97 0.70 13.61
N TYR A 128 -4.47 1.94 13.46
CA TYR A 128 -5.07 2.68 14.57
C TYR A 128 -6.35 2.00 15.08
N ARG A 129 -7.22 1.58 14.18
CA ARG A 129 -8.44 0.84 14.54
C ARG A 129 -8.14 -0.43 15.36
N ARG A 130 -7.05 -1.11 15.03
CA ARG A 130 -6.58 -2.32 15.73
C ARG A 130 -5.76 -2.05 17.00
N ASN A 131 -5.69 -0.81 17.47
CA ASN A 131 -4.91 -0.42 18.67
C ASN A 131 -3.38 -0.58 18.54
N ILE A 132 -2.84 -0.65 17.35
CA ILE A 132 -1.39 -0.68 17.11
C ILE A 132 -0.80 0.69 17.44
N PHE A 133 -1.45 1.76 16.97
CA PHE A 133 -1.18 3.14 17.42
C PHE A 133 -1.97 3.47 18.68
N LYS A 134 -1.35 4.15 19.62
CA LYS A 134 -1.94 4.45 20.94
C LYS A 134 -2.73 5.75 20.97
N SER A 135 -2.43 6.69 20.07
CA SER A 135 -3.08 8.00 20.02
C SER A 135 -3.22 8.53 18.61
N LYS A 136 -4.14 9.50 18.41
CA LYS A 136 -4.25 10.27 17.16
C LYS A 136 -2.96 11.01 16.83
N ALA A 137 -2.32 11.57 17.86
CA ALA A 137 -1.08 12.30 17.67
C ALA A 137 0.03 11.43 17.07
N GLU A 138 0.13 10.16 17.49
CA GLU A 138 1.07 9.21 16.91
C GLU A 138 0.78 8.95 15.42
N VAL A 139 -0.49 8.74 15.06
CA VAL A 139 -0.94 8.53 13.69
C VAL A 139 -0.63 9.74 12.81
N ILE A 140 -0.99 10.94 13.25
CA ILE A 140 -0.72 12.19 12.53
C ILE A 140 0.79 12.38 12.34
N ASN A 141 1.59 12.09 13.36
CA ASN A 141 3.04 12.21 13.28
C ASN A 141 3.64 11.25 12.22
N VAL A 142 3.12 10.02 12.13
CA VAL A 142 3.54 9.06 11.09
C VAL A 142 3.25 9.61 9.71
N VAL A 143 2.02 10.09 9.45
CA VAL A 143 1.63 10.64 8.15
C VAL A 143 2.43 11.89 7.81
N ASN A 144 2.58 12.84 8.75
CA ASN A 144 3.39 14.04 8.53
C ASN A 144 4.86 13.73 8.21
N ASN A 145 5.40 12.68 8.83
CA ASN A 145 6.75 12.20 8.51
C ASN A 145 6.83 11.58 7.10
N MET A 146 5.78 10.90 6.64
CA MET A 146 5.73 10.39 5.27
C MET A 146 5.69 11.55 4.26
N LEU A 147 4.87 12.58 4.51
CA LEU A 147 4.80 13.80 3.69
C LEU A 147 6.18 14.48 3.58
N ARG A 148 6.90 14.64 4.70
CA ARG A 148 8.26 15.19 4.70
C ARG A 148 9.27 14.34 3.91
N LYS A 149 8.97 13.08 3.65
CA LYS A 149 9.79 12.13 2.88
C LYS A 149 9.34 11.99 1.43
N GLY A 150 8.43 12.86 0.99
CA GLY A 150 7.97 12.92 -0.40
C GLY A 150 6.70 12.13 -0.70
N PHE A 151 6.02 11.58 0.31
CA PHE A 151 4.68 11.05 0.10
C PHE A 151 3.74 12.18 -0.26
N TYR A 152 3.09 12.10 -1.42
CA TYR A 152 2.17 13.13 -1.88
C TYR A 152 0.75 12.81 -1.45
N LEU A 153 0.05 13.82 -0.94
CA LEU A 153 -1.40 13.79 -0.69
C LEU A 153 -2.00 15.12 -1.14
N SER A 154 -3.15 15.07 -1.80
CA SER A 154 -3.94 16.29 -1.98
C SER A 154 -4.51 16.76 -0.64
N SER A 155 -4.84 18.05 -0.54
CA SER A 155 -5.47 18.64 0.65
C SER A 155 -6.78 17.93 1.01
N GLU A 156 -7.56 17.53 0.01
CA GLU A 156 -8.83 16.81 0.17
C GLU A 156 -8.62 15.41 0.78
N VAL A 157 -7.63 14.68 0.27
CA VAL A 157 -7.30 13.33 0.81
C VAL A 157 -6.82 13.45 2.25
N TYR A 158 -5.99 14.45 2.55
CA TYR A 158 -5.52 14.68 3.92
C TYR A 158 -6.66 15.09 4.86
N ALA A 159 -7.55 15.99 4.44
CA ALA A 159 -8.72 16.38 5.23
C ALA A 159 -9.65 15.19 5.50
N ARG A 160 -9.89 14.35 4.47
CA ARG A 160 -10.67 13.12 4.61
C ARG A 160 -10.01 12.13 5.58
N PHE A 161 -8.70 12.00 5.53
CA PHE A 161 -7.95 11.18 6.47
C PHE A 161 -8.17 11.65 7.91
N LEU A 162 -8.01 12.95 8.20
CA LEU A 162 -8.23 13.51 9.54
C LEU A 162 -9.67 13.27 10.03
N PHE A 163 -10.66 13.48 9.17
CA PHE A 163 -12.05 13.20 9.49
C PHE A 163 -12.32 11.73 9.85
N LEU A 164 -11.73 10.78 9.10
CA LEU A 164 -11.85 9.36 9.41
C LEU A 164 -11.15 8.98 10.70
N LEU A 165 -9.98 9.58 10.95
CA LEU A 165 -9.23 9.38 12.19
C LEU A 165 -10.03 9.87 13.41
N ASP A 166 -10.69 11.02 13.31
CA ASP A 166 -11.58 11.54 14.35
C ASP A 166 -12.76 10.62 14.63
N LYS A 167 -13.42 10.14 13.58
CA LYS A 167 -14.50 9.16 13.72
C LYS A 167 -14.07 7.88 14.43
N LEU A 168 -12.87 7.39 14.11
CA LEU A 168 -12.32 6.20 14.76
C LEU A 168 -12.03 6.49 16.24
N SER A 169 -11.47 7.66 16.57
CA SER A 169 -11.20 8.07 17.95
C SER A 169 -12.46 8.16 18.80
N GLY A 170 -13.51 8.82 18.29
CA GLY A 170 -14.78 8.96 18.99
C GLY A 170 -15.49 7.63 19.27
N ARG A 171 -15.35 6.63 18.36
CA ARG A 171 -15.92 5.29 18.57
C ARG A 171 -15.21 4.48 19.65
N TYR A 172 -13.93 4.77 19.90
CA TYR A 172 -13.10 4.00 20.83
C TYR A 172 -12.67 4.77 22.07
N GLY A 173 -13.22 6.00 22.27
CA GLY A 173 -12.94 6.83 23.45
C GLY A 173 -11.45 7.19 23.62
N ARG A 174 -10.71 7.35 22.51
CA ARG A 174 -9.27 7.62 22.54
C ARG A 174 -8.95 9.09 22.31
N PRO A 175 -7.99 9.64 23.06
CA PRO A 175 -7.50 11.00 22.86
C PRO A 175 -6.72 11.18 21.54
#